data_a83b4c2f8612d31b135c0b495ec4b06f
#
_entry.id   a83b4c2f8612d31b135c0b495ec4b06f
#
_cell.length_a   1.000
_cell.length_b   1.000
_cell.length_c   1.000
_cell.angle_alpha   90.00
_cell.angle_beta   90.00
_cell.angle_gamma   90.00
#
_symmetry.space_group_name_H-M   'P 1'
#
loop_
_entity.id
_entity.type
_entity.pdbx_description
1 polymer ?
#
loop_
_entity_poly.entity_id
_entity_poly.type
_entity_poly.pdbx_seq_one_letter_code
_entity_poly.pdbx_strand_id
1 'polypeptide(L)'
;MAFCSACGAEVGGAAFCPKCGAAQGAAAPAAAAASPTAGMEENVAGLVAYILGWITGLIFLLIDKRPFVKFHAAQSIAFNIAFVAIWVVFWICSSIIAVVTAAMHIPIGFLTFFLSPIIGLGFLVIWIFLMYKAYNHEKFKLPIIGNIVENMVK
;
A
#
# COMPACT_ATOMS: atom_id res chain seq x y z
N MET A 1 38.58 10.51 3.03
CA MET A 1 38.73 11.89 2.54
C MET A 1 37.89 12.02 1.28
N ALA A 2 37.03 13.04 1.18
CA ALA A 2 36.19 13.26 0.00
C ALA A 2 36.82 14.37 -0.86
N PHE A 3 36.86 14.14 -2.19
CA PHE A 3 37.44 15.11 -3.15
C PHE A 3 36.33 15.69 -4.02
N CYS A 4 36.48 16.95 -4.41
CA CYS A 4 35.56 17.64 -5.29
C CYS A 4 35.57 17.03 -6.69
N SER A 5 34.40 16.62 -7.20
CA SER A 5 34.26 16.04 -8.55
C SER A 5 34.55 17.02 -9.70
N ALA A 6 34.51 18.35 -9.42
CA ALA A 6 34.75 19.40 -10.42
C ALA A 6 36.18 19.85 -10.51
N CYS A 7 36.93 19.91 -9.37
CA CYS A 7 38.31 20.48 -9.36
C CYS A 7 39.32 19.61 -8.59
N GLY A 8 38.94 18.44 -8.05
CA GLY A 8 39.85 17.55 -7.36
C GLY A 8 40.33 18.02 -5.97
N ALA A 9 39.88 19.16 -5.48
CA ALA A 9 40.27 19.64 -4.16
C ALA A 9 39.63 18.83 -3.04
N GLU A 10 40.33 18.70 -1.92
CA GLU A 10 39.79 18.04 -0.73
C GLU A 10 38.66 18.88 -0.11
N VAL A 11 37.51 18.28 0.17
CA VAL A 11 36.28 18.99 0.59
C VAL A 11 35.79 18.65 1.99
N GLY A 12 36.41 17.74 2.70
CA GLY A 12 36.18 17.47 4.10
C GLY A 12 34.71 17.32 4.55
N GLY A 13 33.79 16.97 3.61
CA GLY A 13 32.36 16.87 3.91
C GLY A 13 31.53 18.15 3.81
N ALA A 14 32.11 19.26 3.32
CA ALA A 14 31.39 20.52 3.14
C ALA A 14 30.36 20.44 1.99
N ALA A 15 29.21 21.10 2.14
CA ALA A 15 28.15 21.11 1.12
C ALA A 15 28.54 21.81 -0.19
N PHE A 16 29.56 22.68 -0.14
CA PHE A 16 30.14 23.38 -1.30
C PHE A 16 31.67 23.30 -1.25
N CYS A 17 32.31 23.15 -2.40
CA CYS A 17 33.74 23.12 -2.50
C CYS A 17 34.33 24.52 -2.15
N PRO A 18 35.25 24.65 -1.17
CA PRO A 18 35.84 25.94 -0.79
C PRO A 18 36.75 26.52 -1.87
N LYS A 19 37.16 25.71 -2.86
CA LYS A 19 38.10 26.14 -3.91
C LYS A 19 37.38 26.61 -5.19
N CYS A 20 36.29 25.95 -5.60
CA CYS A 20 35.61 26.25 -6.87
C CYS A 20 34.12 26.58 -6.71
N GLY A 21 33.55 26.54 -5.49
CA GLY A 21 32.15 26.84 -5.23
C GLY A 21 31.17 25.76 -5.74
N ALA A 22 31.65 24.69 -6.36
CA ALA A 22 30.77 23.63 -6.84
C ALA A 22 30.05 22.97 -5.66
N ALA A 23 28.72 22.83 -5.77
CA ALA A 23 27.94 22.09 -4.79
C ALA A 23 28.47 20.64 -4.72
N GLN A 24 28.93 20.24 -3.56
CA GLN A 24 29.29 18.86 -3.29
C GLN A 24 27.97 18.16 -3.01
N GLY A 25 27.45 17.46 -4.01
CA GLY A 25 26.13 16.88 -3.94
C GLY A 25 25.94 16.14 -2.63
N ALA A 26 24.87 16.48 -1.93
CA ALA A 26 24.22 15.48 -1.11
C ALA A 26 24.22 14.18 -1.94
N ALA A 27 24.79 13.10 -1.40
CA ALA A 27 24.85 11.83 -2.08
C ALA A 27 23.51 11.63 -2.79
N ALA A 28 23.53 11.59 -4.12
CA ALA A 28 22.32 11.35 -4.89
C ALA A 28 21.63 10.18 -4.17
N PRO A 29 20.35 10.27 -3.80
CA PRO A 29 19.68 9.23 -3.04
C PRO A 29 20.03 7.93 -3.74
N ALA A 30 20.71 7.04 -3.02
CA ALA A 30 21.40 5.86 -3.53
C ALA A 30 20.50 5.26 -4.62
N ALA A 31 21.00 5.21 -5.84
CA ALA A 31 20.23 4.87 -7.03
C ALA A 31 19.33 3.70 -6.69
N ALA A 32 18.03 3.96 -6.57
CA ALA A 32 17.05 2.94 -6.16
C ALA A 32 17.29 1.77 -7.10
N ALA A 33 17.78 0.67 -6.54
CA ALA A 33 18.25 -0.49 -7.29
C ALA A 33 17.21 -0.77 -8.37
N ALA A 34 17.63 -0.78 -9.65
CA ALA A 34 16.77 -0.75 -10.82
C ALA A 34 15.62 -1.77 -10.65
N SER A 35 14.46 -1.25 -10.34
CA SER A 35 13.24 -2.02 -10.22
C SER A 35 12.71 -2.20 -11.65
N PRO A 36 12.15 -3.36 -12.02
CA PRO A 36 11.48 -3.52 -13.32
C PRO A 36 10.41 -2.46 -13.58
N THR A 37 9.95 -1.80 -12.53
CA THR A 37 8.97 -0.70 -12.55
C THR A 37 9.62 0.69 -12.52
N ALA A 38 10.94 0.80 -12.74
CA ALA A 38 11.69 2.06 -12.69
C ALA A 38 11.20 3.13 -13.69
N GLY A 39 10.53 2.72 -14.78
CA GLY A 39 9.89 3.62 -15.74
C GLY A 39 8.53 4.17 -15.29
N MET A 40 7.97 3.68 -14.17
CA MET A 40 6.68 4.11 -13.64
C MET A 40 6.90 5.02 -12.42
N GLU A 41 6.17 6.13 -12.34
CA GLU A 41 6.19 6.99 -11.18
C GLU A 41 5.77 6.22 -9.90
N GLU A 42 6.35 6.59 -8.78
CA GLU A 42 6.18 5.85 -7.52
C GLU A 42 4.73 5.86 -7.02
N ASN A 43 4.03 6.98 -7.18
CA ASN A 43 2.61 7.13 -6.86
C ASN A 43 1.71 6.27 -7.76
N VAL A 44 2.03 6.22 -9.07
CA VAL A 44 1.31 5.38 -10.03
C VAL A 44 1.52 3.90 -9.71
N ALA A 45 2.75 3.49 -9.39
CA ALA A 45 3.05 2.12 -8.97
C ALA A 45 2.31 1.76 -7.67
N GLY A 46 2.25 2.68 -6.71
CA GLY A 46 1.49 2.53 -5.46
C GLY A 46 -0.01 2.38 -5.71
N LEU A 47 -0.59 3.15 -6.64
CA LEU A 47 -1.99 3.04 -7.05
C LEU A 47 -2.25 1.71 -7.76
N VAL A 48 -1.42 1.34 -8.73
CA VAL A 48 -1.58 0.09 -9.53
C VAL A 48 -1.52 -1.16 -8.63
N ALA A 49 -0.77 -1.09 -7.52
CA ALA A 49 -0.73 -2.18 -6.54
C ALA A 49 -2.10 -2.52 -5.92
N TYR A 50 -3.11 -1.63 -6.05
CA TYR A 50 -4.49 -1.88 -5.58
C TYR A 50 -5.44 -2.35 -6.68
N ILE A 51 -5.15 -2.13 -7.97
CA ILE A 51 -6.13 -2.30 -9.08
C ILE A 51 -6.73 -3.71 -9.11
N LEU A 52 -5.90 -4.76 -9.12
CA LEU A 52 -6.32 -6.15 -9.05
C LEU A 52 -6.22 -6.74 -7.63
N GLY A 53 -6.22 -5.87 -6.62
CA GLY A 53 -6.16 -6.25 -5.23
C GLY A 53 -4.89 -7.02 -4.86
N TRP A 54 -5.03 -8.22 -4.29
CA TRP A 54 -3.90 -9.02 -3.83
C TRP A 54 -2.94 -9.46 -4.96
N ILE A 55 -3.42 -9.60 -6.21
CA ILE A 55 -2.61 -10.07 -7.34
C ILE A 55 -1.56 -9.02 -7.70
N THR A 56 -1.98 -7.78 -8.00
CA THR A 56 -1.04 -6.68 -8.27
C THR A 56 -0.23 -6.32 -7.04
N GLY A 57 -0.84 -6.37 -5.86
CA GLY A 57 -0.12 -6.21 -4.59
C GLY A 57 1.05 -7.18 -4.46
N LEU A 58 0.85 -8.48 -4.72
CA LEU A 58 1.90 -9.48 -4.66
C LEU A 58 2.99 -9.24 -5.70
N ILE A 59 2.60 -8.93 -6.94
CA ILE A 59 3.55 -8.64 -8.02
C ILE A 59 4.46 -7.46 -7.62
N PHE A 60 3.87 -6.32 -7.24
CA PHE A 60 4.65 -5.14 -6.87
C PHE A 60 5.48 -5.34 -5.60
N LEU A 61 5.00 -6.14 -4.63
CA LEU A 61 5.77 -6.47 -3.44
C LEU A 61 7.06 -7.24 -3.76
N LEU A 62 7.02 -8.10 -4.79
CA LEU A 62 8.15 -8.94 -5.20
C LEU A 62 9.12 -8.20 -6.14
N ILE A 63 8.61 -7.42 -7.09
CA ILE A 63 9.44 -6.82 -8.15
C ILE A 63 9.90 -5.40 -7.82
N ASP A 64 9.14 -4.62 -7.04
CA ASP A 64 9.47 -3.24 -6.73
C ASP A 64 10.25 -3.16 -5.41
N LYS A 65 11.36 -2.42 -5.42
CA LYS A 65 12.22 -2.25 -4.23
C LYS A 65 11.97 -0.94 -3.48
N ARG A 66 11.16 -0.05 -4.03
CA ARG A 66 10.86 1.25 -3.44
C ARG A 66 10.01 1.08 -2.17
N PRO A 67 10.41 1.66 -1.02
CA PRO A 67 9.70 1.46 0.25
C PRO A 67 8.25 1.93 0.22
N PHE A 68 7.95 2.97 -0.56
CA PHE A 68 6.59 3.48 -0.72
C PHE A 68 5.69 2.45 -1.42
N VAL A 69 6.15 1.92 -2.56
CA VAL A 69 5.41 0.94 -3.36
C VAL A 69 5.20 -0.36 -2.59
N LYS A 70 6.25 -0.85 -1.92
CA LYS A 70 6.16 -2.04 -1.05
C LYS A 70 5.12 -1.88 0.05
N PHE A 71 5.06 -0.72 0.68
CA PHE A 71 4.08 -0.45 1.72
C PHE A 71 2.65 -0.55 1.15
N HIS A 72 2.35 0.11 0.03
CA HIS A 72 1.03 0.06 -0.60
C HIS A 72 0.69 -1.32 -1.14
N ALA A 73 1.66 -2.03 -1.71
CA ALA A 73 1.51 -3.40 -2.19
C ALA A 73 1.15 -4.37 -1.04
N ALA A 74 1.89 -4.32 0.06
CA ALA A 74 1.61 -5.15 1.23
C ALA A 74 0.27 -4.76 1.90
N GLN A 75 -0.07 -3.47 1.95
CA GLN A 75 -1.36 -3.00 2.48
C GLN A 75 -2.53 -3.44 1.59
N SER A 76 -2.37 -3.48 0.26
CA SER A 76 -3.37 -4.02 -0.67
C SER A 76 -3.66 -5.49 -0.40
N ILE A 77 -2.62 -6.31 -0.22
CA ILE A 77 -2.77 -7.73 0.11
C ILE A 77 -3.51 -7.89 1.45
N ALA A 78 -3.04 -7.19 2.50
CA ALA A 78 -3.63 -7.28 3.83
C ALA A 78 -5.09 -6.80 3.86
N PHE A 79 -5.42 -5.76 3.10
CA PHE A 79 -6.79 -5.25 2.94
C PHE A 79 -7.71 -6.30 2.28
N ASN A 80 -7.22 -6.99 1.23
CA ASN A 80 -7.98 -8.05 0.58
C ASN A 80 -8.17 -9.27 1.49
N ILE A 81 -7.16 -9.66 2.27
CA ILE A 81 -7.29 -10.73 3.26
C ILE A 81 -8.35 -10.36 4.31
N ALA A 82 -8.33 -9.13 4.82
CA ALA A 82 -9.32 -8.66 5.76
C ALA A 82 -10.73 -8.64 5.15
N PHE A 83 -10.86 -8.21 3.89
CA PHE A 83 -12.12 -8.27 3.14
C PHE A 83 -12.68 -9.69 3.07
N VAL A 84 -11.87 -10.65 2.62
CA VAL A 84 -12.28 -12.05 2.53
C VAL A 84 -12.66 -12.61 3.90
N ALA A 85 -11.87 -12.34 4.93
CA ALA A 85 -12.15 -12.80 6.29
C ALA A 85 -13.50 -12.26 6.81
N ILE A 86 -13.76 -10.97 6.61
CA ILE A 86 -15.04 -10.34 7.00
C ILE A 86 -16.21 -10.96 6.24
N TRP A 87 -16.06 -11.21 4.94
CA TRP A 87 -17.09 -11.85 4.13
C TRP A 87 -17.36 -13.29 4.57
N VAL A 88 -16.32 -14.06 4.86
CA VAL A 88 -16.48 -15.44 5.37
C VAL A 88 -17.24 -15.44 6.69
N VAL A 89 -16.85 -14.59 7.64
CA VAL A 89 -17.56 -14.46 8.93
C VAL A 89 -19.00 -14.01 8.72
N PHE A 90 -19.23 -13.02 7.86
CA PHE A 90 -20.58 -12.54 7.53
C PHE A 90 -21.47 -13.65 7.00
N TRP A 91 -20.98 -14.45 6.04
CA TRP A 91 -21.77 -15.55 5.47
C TRP A 91 -22.00 -16.69 6.44
N ILE A 92 -21.03 -17.04 7.28
CA ILE A 92 -21.20 -18.05 8.33
C ILE A 92 -22.27 -17.59 9.32
N CYS A 93 -22.15 -16.38 9.84
CA CYS A 93 -23.13 -15.83 10.78
C CYS A 93 -24.54 -15.74 10.15
N SER A 94 -24.61 -15.27 8.90
CA SER A 94 -25.87 -15.16 8.16
C SER A 94 -26.52 -16.52 7.94
N SER A 95 -25.73 -17.55 7.64
CA SER A 95 -26.24 -18.92 7.44
C SER A 95 -26.79 -19.51 8.75
N ILE A 96 -26.08 -19.33 9.87
CA ILE A 96 -26.53 -19.78 11.19
C ILE A 96 -27.84 -19.09 11.55
N ILE A 97 -27.91 -17.78 11.40
CA ILE A 97 -29.11 -17.00 11.68
C ILE A 97 -30.26 -17.45 10.79
N ALA A 98 -30.02 -17.68 9.50
CA ALA A 98 -31.05 -18.14 8.56
C ALA A 98 -31.63 -19.49 8.96
N VAL A 99 -30.81 -20.45 9.40
CA VAL A 99 -31.28 -21.77 9.86
C VAL A 99 -32.16 -21.64 11.11
N VAL A 100 -31.68 -20.88 12.11
CA VAL A 100 -32.42 -20.67 13.36
C VAL A 100 -33.77 -19.98 13.12
N THR A 101 -33.78 -18.95 12.28
CA THR A 101 -34.98 -18.15 12.01
C THR A 101 -35.96 -18.86 11.09
N ALA A 102 -35.48 -19.73 10.18
CA ALA A 102 -36.35 -20.62 9.40
C ALA A 102 -37.15 -21.58 10.31
N ALA A 103 -36.49 -22.11 11.35
CA ALA A 103 -37.18 -22.94 12.34
C ALA A 103 -38.23 -22.15 13.14
N MET A 104 -38.11 -20.86 13.26
CA MET A 104 -39.04 -19.93 13.93
C MET A 104 -40.05 -19.28 12.97
N HIS A 105 -40.03 -19.62 11.68
CA HIS A 105 -40.85 -19.02 10.61
C HIS A 105 -40.66 -17.50 10.44
N ILE A 106 -39.49 -16.98 10.79
CA ILE A 106 -39.17 -15.55 10.68
C ILE A 106 -38.32 -15.32 9.41
N PRO A 107 -38.80 -14.54 8.42
CA PRO A 107 -38.08 -14.31 7.17
C PRO A 107 -36.96 -13.28 7.31
N ILE A 108 -35.80 -13.65 7.90
CA ILE A 108 -34.64 -12.76 8.05
C ILE A 108 -33.75 -12.67 6.80
N GLY A 109 -33.96 -13.49 5.78
CA GLY A 109 -33.20 -13.40 4.52
C GLY A 109 -33.21 -12.01 3.88
N PHE A 110 -34.25 -11.23 4.13
CA PHE A 110 -34.34 -9.83 3.75
C PHE A 110 -33.21 -8.97 4.35
N LEU A 111 -32.88 -9.17 5.64
CA LEU A 111 -31.82 -8.37 6.30
C LEU A 111 -30.44 -8.62 5.69
N THR A 112 -30.10 -9.88 5.42
CA THR A 112 -28.83 -10.24 4.80
C THR A 112 -28.71 -9.72 3.37
N PHE A 113 -29.82 -9.74 2.62
CA PHE A 113 -29.88 -9.19 1.26
C PHE A 113 -29.57 -7.69 1.22
N PHE A 114 -30.07 -6.90 2.17
CA PHE A 114 -29.77 -5.46 2.22
C PHE A 114 -28.44 -5.12 2.90
N LEU A 115 -27.97 -5.94 3.83
CA LEU A 115 -26.73 -5.67 4.56
C LEU A 115 -25.49 -5.98 3.70
N SER A 116 -25.54 -7.00 2.85
CA SER A 116 -24.41 -7.39 2.01
C SER A 116 -23.92 -6.28 1.06
N PRO A 117 -24.77 -5.57 0.29
CA PRO A 117 -24.29 -4.48 -0.56
C PRO A 117 -23.77 -3.28 0.23
N ILE A 118 -24.28 -3.03 1.44
CA ILE A 118 -23.78 -1.95 2.30
C ILE A 118 -22.33 -2.25 2.73
N ILE A 119 -22.05 -3.48 3.16
CA ILE A 119 -20.70 -3.92 3.51
C ILE A 119 -19.78 -3.82 2.29
N GLY A 120 -20.21 -4.33 1.13
CA GLY A 120 -19.45 -4.27 -0.11
C GLY A 120 -19.15 -2.84 -0.55
N LEU A 121 -20.13 -1.94 -0.46
CA LEU A 121 -19.97 -0.53 -0.79
C LEU A 121 -18.98 0.15 0.18
N GLY A 122 -19.04 -0.15 1.47
CA GLY A 122 -18.07 0.35 2.45
C GLY A 122 -16.64 -0.04 2.10
N PHE A 123 -16.41 -1.29 1.73
CA PHE A 123 -15.10 -1.75 1.26
C PHE A 123 -14.67 -1.08 -0.05
N LEU A 124 -15.58 -0.89 -1.01
CA LEU A 124 -15.32 -0.20 -2.27
C LEU A 124 -14.86 1.25 -2.02
N VAL A 125 -15.53 1.96 -1.13
CA VAL A 125 -15.18 3.34 -0.78
C VAL A 125 -13.79 3.40 -0.14
N ILE A 126 -13.48 2.51 0.80
CA ILE A 126 -12.16 2.44 1.43
C ILE A 126 -11.09 2.08 0.37
N TRP A 127 -11.37 1.14 -0.52
CA TRP A 127 -10.46 0.73 -1.58
C TRP A 127 -10.11 1.90 -2.52
N ILE A 128 -11.11 2.65 -3.02
CA ILE A 128 -10.91 3.83 -3.85
C ILE A 128 -10.14 4.90 -3.07
N PHE A 129 -10.46 5.11 -1.80
CA PHE A 129 -9.76 6.05 -0.94
C PHE A 129 -8.27 5.70 -0.78
N LEU A 130 -7.93 4.43 -0.63
CA LEU A 130 -6.53 3.98 -0.55
C LEU A 130 -5.78 4.21 -1.87
N MET A 131 -6.42 3.95 -3.02
CA MET A 131 -5.87 4.26 -4.34
C MET A 131 -5.60 5.76 -4.49
N TYR A 132 -6.55 6.60 -4.09
CA TYR A 132 -6.41 8.05 -4.12
C TYR A 132 -5.24 8.53 -3.23
N LYS A 133 -5.10 7.99 -2.03
CA LYS A 133 -3.99 8.32 -1.11
C LYS A 133 -2.64 7.88 -1.69
N ALA A 134 -2.55 6.70 -2.27
CA ALA A 134 -1.35 6.23 -2.95
C ALA A 134 -0.95 7.14 -4.12
N TYR A 135 -1.92 7.56 -4.93
CA TYR A 135 -1.70 8.48 -6.06
C TYR A 135 -1.16 9.85 -5.62
N ASN A 136 -1.60 10.35 -4.47
CA ASN A 136 -1.11 11.61 -3.89
C ASN A 136 0.19 11.48 -3.08
N HIS A 137 0.95 10.39 -3.24
CA HIS A 137 2.18 10.11 -2.48
C HIS A 137 2.00 10.05 -0.95
N GLU A 138 0.78 9.81 -0.47
CA GLU A 138 0.51 9.71 0.95
C GLU A 138 0.56 8.26 1.45
N LYS A 139 1.42 7.98 2.43
CA LYS A 139 1.41 6.70 3.16
C LYS A 139 0.28 6.67 4.19
N PHE A 140 -0.96 6.57 3.72
CA PHE A 140 -2.08 6.42 4.63
C PHE A 140 -2.10 5.01 5.22
N LYS A 141 -2.03 4.93 6.54
CA LYS A 141 -2.05 3.66 7.29
C LYS A 141 -3.48 3.34 7.69
N LEU A 142 -4.01 2.23 7.21
CA LEU A 142 -5.27 1.71 7.73
C LEU A 142 -5.12 1.38 9.23
N PRO A 143 -6.12 1.66 10.06
CA PRO A 143 -6.13 1.23 11.45
C PRO A 143 -5.82 -0.27 11.56
N ILE A 144 -4.96 -0.66 12.50
CA ILE A 144 -4.50 -2.04 12.73
C ILE A 144 -3.61 -2.56 11.60
N ILE A 145 -4.12 -2.66 10.37
CA ILE A 145 -3.42 -3.24 9.20
C ILE A 145 -2.16 -2.44 8.85
N GLY A 146 -2.24 -1.11 8.82
CA GLY A 146 -1.14 -0.25 8.37
C GLY A 146 0.11 -0.39 9.23
N ASN A 147 -0.04 -0.54 10.55
CA ASN A 147 1.11 -0.73 11.46
C ASN A 147 1.76 -2.11 11.28
N ILE A 148 0.94 -3.16 11.07
CA ILE A 148 1.43 -4.52 10.82
C ILE A 148 2.25 -4.54 9.53
N VAL A 149 1.68 -3.99 8.46
CA VAL A 149 2.31 -3.94 7.14
C VAL A 149 3.63 -3.15 7.18
N GLU A 150 3.65 -2.00 7.84
CA GLU A 150 4.87 -1.19 7.93
C GLU A 150 6.01 -1.94 8.63
N ASN A 151 5.71 -2.74 9.64
CA ASN A 151 6.71 -3.56 10.34
C ASN A 151 7.20 -4.74 9.49
N MET A 152 6.39 -5.22 8.54
CA MET A 152 6.74 -6.34 7.66
C MET A 152 7.61 -5.90 6.47
N VAL A 153 7.52 -4.64 6.04
CA VAL A 153 8.24 -4.15 4.83
C VAL A 153 9.44 -3.26 5.16
N LYS A 154 9.77 -3.12 6.44
CA LYS A 154 11.05 -2.52 6.89
C LYS A 154 12.16 -3.52 6.65
#